data_d636d719adddee31bc6819d7c5a3362a
#
_entry.id   d636d719adddee31bc6819d7c5a3362a
#
_cell.length_a   1.000
_cell.length_b   1.000
_cell.length_c   1.000
_cell.angle_alpha   90.00
_cell.angle_beta   90.00
_cell.angle_gamma   90.00
#
_symmetry.space_group_name_H-M   'P 1'
#
loop_
_entity.id
_entity.type
_entity.pdbx_description
1 polymer ?
#
loop_
_entity_poly.entity_id
_entity_poly.type
_entity_poly.pdbx_seq_one_letter_code
_entity_poly.pdbx_strand_id
1 'polypeptide(L)'
;NIIRNFKKRGCKITVFPMDITAEEVLAVNPDLIFLSNGPGDPEDLTEVIENIKKLVGVKPIVGICLGHQLLALTLGGHTTKLKFGHRGCNHPVKDLERNMVHITSQNHGYVVNELPEDVVATHININDGTIEGMKHTKLPIYSVQFHPEAAAGPEDSEYIFDRFMEYAL
;
A
#
# COMPACT_ATOMS: atom_id res chain seq x y z
N ASN A 1 -11.18 -1.78 10.25
CA ASN A 1 -10.26 -0.77 10.83
C ASN A 1 -9.72 0.23 9.80
N ILE A 2 -9.53 -0.17 8.55
CA ILE A 2 -9.09 0.76 7.49
C ILE A 2 -10.15 1.84 7.28
N ILE A 3 -11.40 1.44 7.06
CA ILE A 3 -12.51 2.38 6.88
C ILE A 3 -12.65 3.31 8.08
N ARG A 4 -12.53 2.78 9.29
CA ARG A 4 -12.61 3.56 10.53
C ARG A 4 -11.50 4.61 10.59
N ASN A 5 -10.28 4.26 10.21
CA ASN A 5 -9.15 5.19 10.19
C ASN A 5 -9.37 6.35 9.23
N PHE A 6 -9.92 6.10 8.06
CA PHE A 6 -10.25 7.18 7.11
C PHE A 6 -11.43 8.02 7.59
N LYS A 7 -12.48 7.40 8.14
CA LYS A 7 -13.63 8.14 8.69
C LYS A 7 -13.23 9.06 9.84
N LYS A 8 -12.34 8.58 10.70
CA LYS A 8 -11.79 9.35 11.82
C LYS A 8 -11.10 10.64 11.34
N ARG A 9 -10.61 10.65 10.12
CA ARG A 9 -9.94 11.80 9.49
C ARG A 9 -10.86 12.62 8.59
N GLY A 10 -12.17 12.41 8.70
CA GLY A 10 -13.18 13.19 7.99
C GLY A 10 -13.42 12.78 6.54
N CYS A 11 -12.99 11.60 6.13
CA CYS A 11 -13.17 11.13 4.76
C CYS A 11 -14.61 10.67 4.49
N LYS A 12 -15.13 11.06 3.34
CA LYS A 12 -16.31 10.45 2.74
C LYS A 12 -15.85 9.26 1.92
N ILE A 13 -16.32 8.06 2.23
CA ILE A 13 -15.79 6.82 1.66
C ILE A 13 -16.80 6.17 0.72
N THR A 14 -16.34 5.83 -0.48
CA THR A 14 -17.05 4.96 -1.42
C THR A 14 -16.25 3.67 -1.56
N VAL A 15 -16.89 2.53 -1.31
CA VAL A 15 -16.26 1.21 -1.41
C VAL A 15 -16.70 0.54 -2.71
N PHE A 16 -15.71 0.08 -3.49
CA PHE A 16 -15.94 -0.62 -4.74
C PHE A 16 -15.42 -2.05 -4.68
N PRO A 17 -16.04 -2.99 -5.40
CA PRO A 17 -15.46 -4.31 -5.56
C PRO A 17 -14.21 -4.25 -6.44
N MET A 18 -13.37 -5.29 -6.36
CA MET A 18 -12.08 -5.35 -7.05
C MET A 18 -12.21 -5.32 -8.58
N ASP A 19 -13.32 -5.77 -9.13
CA ASP A 19 -13.59 -5.81 -10.57
C ASP A 19 -14.15 -4.51 -11.15
N ILE A 20 -14.21 -3.44 -10.35
CA ILE A 20 -14.66 -2.12 -10.81
C ILE A 20 -13.72 -1.60 -11.91
N THR A 21 -14.28 -0.88 -12.87
CA THR A 21 -13.47 -0.24 -13.92
C THR A 21 -12.88 1.09 -13.44
N ALA A 22 -11.77 1.50 -14.06
CA ALA A 22 -11.16 2.81 -13.77
C ALA A 22 -12.14 3.95 -14.05
N GLU A 23 -12.93 3.85 -15.11
CA GLU A 23 -13.93 4.86 -15.49
C GLU A 23 -14.99 5.03 -14.40
N GLU A 24 -15.44 3.91 -13.81
CA GLU A 24 -16.43 3.95 -12.71
C GLU A 24 -15.84 4.58 -11.45
N VAL A 25 -14.57 4.30 -11.13
CA VAL A 25 -13.88 4.94 -10.02
C VAL A 25 -13.76 6.45 -10.23
N LEU A 26 -13.36 6.87 -11.42
CA LEU A 26 -13.19 8.29 -11.74
C LEU A 26 -14.53 9.04 -11.80
N ALA A 27 -15.63 8.35 -12.07
CA ALA A 27 -16.96 8.95 -12.12
C ALA A 27 -17.39 9.57 -10.78
N VAL A 28 -16.89 9.05 -9.65
CA VAL A 28 -17.17 9.63 -8.32
C VAL A 28 -16.22 10.77 -7.96
N ASN A 29 -15.25 11.07 -8.82
CA ASN A 29 -14.26 12.14 -8.66
C ASN A 29 -13.57 12.10 -7.27
N PRO A 30 -12.87 11.02 -6.94
CA PRO A 30 -12.23 10.90 -5.62
C PRO A 30 -11.02 11.84 -5.48
N ASP A 31 -10.74 12.27 -4.26
CA ASP A 31 -9.52 13.01 -3.94
C ASP A 31 -8.34 12.07 -3.68
N LEU A 32 -8.64 10.84 -3.31
CA LEU A 32 -7.65 9.80 -3.00
C LEU A 32 -8.24 8.44 -3.36
N ILE A 33 -7.44 7.61 -4.00
CA ILE A 33 -7.77 6.21 -4.27
C ILE A 33 -6.95 5.33 -3.33
N PHE A 34 -7.64 4.43 -2.62
CA PHE A 34 -7.01 3.50 -1.70
C PHE A 34 -7.17 2.07 -2.21
N LEU A 35 -6.06 1.35 -2.32
CA LEU A 35 -6.03 -0.06 -2.69
C LEU A 35 -5.88 -0.90 -1.43
N SER A 36 -6.92 -1.66 -1.13
CA SER A 36 -7.02 -2.43 0.11
C SER A 36 -6.20 -3.72 0.05
N ASN A 37 -6.08 -4.37 1.21
CA ASN A 37 -5.48 -5.69 1.32
C ASN A 37 -6.38 -6.78 0.71
N GLY A 38 -5.79 -7.93 0.43
CA GLY A 38 -6.49 -9.10 -0.09
C GLY A 38 -5.55 -10.29 -0.19
N PRO A 39 -6.11 -11.48 -0.43
CA PRO A 39 -5.33 -12.71 -0.55
C PRO A 39 -4.83 -12.94 -1.98
N GLY A 40 -3.90 -13.87 -2.11
CA GLY A 40 -3.48 -14.45 -3.38
C GLY A 40 -2.22 -13.85 -3.96
N ASP A 41 -1.91 -14.32 -5.16
CA ASP A 41 -0.77 -13.86 -5.94
C ASP A 41 -1.15 -12.58 -6.68
N PRO A 42 -0.45 -11.46 -6.45
CA PRO A 42 -0.77 -10.20 -7.12
C PRO A 42 -0.61 -10.28 -8.64
N GLU A 43 0.28 -11.12 -9.15
CA GLU A 43 0.48 -11.28 -10.60
C GLU A 43 -0.74 -11.86 -11.33
N ASP A 44 -1.60 -12.58 -10.62
CA ASP A 44 -2.82 -13.16 -11.19
C ASP A 44 -3.93 -12.14 -11.43
N LEU A 45 -3.83 -10.96 -10.83
CA LEU A 45 -4.84 -9.91 -10.89
C LEU A 45 -4.61 -8.95 -12.07
N THR A 46 -4.50 -9.50 -13.27
CA THR A 46 -4.14 -8.74 -14.48
C THR A 46 -5.14 -7.66 -14.83
N GLU A 47 -6.44 -7.92 -14.70
CA GLU A 47 -7.48 -6.92 -14.97
C GLU A 47 -7.45 -5.76 -13.98
N VAL A 48 -7.19 -6.07 -12.70
CA VAL A 48 -7.06 -5.05 -11.65
C VAL A 48 -5.85 -4.16 -11.95
N ILE A 49 -4.72 -4.76 -12.32
CA ILE A 49 -3.50 -4.03 -12.69
C ILE A 49 -3.78 -3.11 -13.88
N GLU A 50 -4.47 -3.58 -14.91
CA GLU A 50 -4.81 -2.74 -16.07
C GLU A 50 -5.71 -1.56 -15.69
N ASN A 51 -6.65 -1.75 -14.79
CA ASN A 51 -7.48 -0.64 -14.28
C ASN A 51 -6.66 0.35 -13.46
N ILE A 52 -5.73 -0.12 -12.62
CA ILE A 52 -4.85 0.76 -11.84
C ILE A 52 -3.96 1.59 -12.76
N LYS A 53 -3.45 1.01 -13.85
CA LYS A 53 -2.66 1.74 -14.86
C LYS A 53 -3.39 2.96 -15.40
N LYS A 54 -4.70 2.86 -15.61
CA LYS A 54 -5.53 3.97 -16.10
C LYS A 54 -5.74 5.06 -15.05
N LEU A 55 -5.52 4.76 -13.77
CA LEU A 55 -5.67 5.69 -12.65
C LEU A 55 -4.37 6.40 -12.29
N VAL A 56 -3.23 5.80 -12.61
CA VAL A 56 -1.90 6.37 -12.32
C VAL A 56 -1.72 7.68 -13.07
N GLY A 57 -1.33 8.72 -12.35
CA GLY A 57 -1.16 10.07 -12.90
C GLY A 57 -2.45 10.87 -12.99
N VAL A 58 -3.61 10.27 -12.73
CA VAL A 58 -4.92 10.95 -12.76
C VAL A 58 -5.34 11.38 -11.36
N LYS A 59 -5.19 10.49 -10.38
CA LYS A 59 -5.53 10.75 -8.98
C LYS A 59 -4.42 10.19 -8.07
N PRO A 60 -4.26 10.74 -6.86
CA PRO A 60 -3.37 10.15 -5.86
C PRO A 60 -3.82 8.74 -5.50
N ILE A 61 -2.85 7.83 -5.35
CA ILE A 61 -3.11 6.42 -5.01
C ILE A 61 -2.24 5.99 -3.85
N VAL A 62 -2.85 5.40 -2.85
CA VAL A 62 -2.17 4.78 -1.71
C VAL A 62 -2.63 3.33 -1.55
N GLY A 63 -1.85 2.50 -0.88
CA GLY A 63 -2.21 1.09 -0.75
C GLY A 63 -1.58 0.41 0.45
N ILE A 64 -2.20 -0.70 0.85
CA ILE A 64 -1.76 -1.57 1.94
C ILE A 64 -1.72 -3.00 1.44
N CYS A 65 -0.64 -3.73 1.76
CA CYS A 65 -0.44 -5.16 1.53
C CYS A 65 -0.60 -5.52 0.04
N LEU A 66 -1.69 -6.18 -0.36
CA LEU A 66 -1.95 -6.49 -1.77
C LEU A 66 -1.97 -5.22 -2.63
N GLY A 67 -2.54 -4.13 -2.13
CA GLY A 67 -2.56 -2.84 -2.83
C GLY A 67 -1.15 -2.31 -3.10
N HIS A 68 -0.23 -2.46 -2.15
CA HIS A 68 1.18 -2.13 -2.33
C HIS A 68 1.82 -2.96 -3.46
N GLN A 69 1.58 -4.27 -3.45
CA GLN A 69 2.11 -5.19 -4.47
C GLN A 69 1.55 -4.88 -5.87
N LEU A 70 0.26 -4.61 -5.96
CA LEU A 70 -0.39 -4.24 -7.23
C LEU A 70 0.15 -2.93 -7.78
N LEU A 71 0.42 -1.94 -6.93
CA LEU A 71 1.05 -0.68 -7.35
C LEU A 71 2.45 -0.91 -7.89
N ALA A 72 3.25 -1.74 -7.24
CA ALA A 72 4.60 -2.06 -7.73
C ALA A 72 4.54 -2.71 -9.13
N LEU A 73 3.67 -3.69 -9.33
CA LEU A 73 3.49 -4.36 -10.63
C LEU A 73 2.97 -3.39 -11.69
N THR A 74 2.02 -2.54 -11.34
CA THR A 74 1.45 -1.53 -12.24
C THR A 74 2.52 -0.58 -12.77
N LEU A 75 3.47 -0.21 -11.92
CA LEU A 75 4.54 0.74 -12.26
C LEU A 75 5.75 0.08 -12.93
N GLY A 76 5.76 -1.24 -13.09
CA GLY A 76 6.82 -1.97 -13.77
C GLY A 76 7.80 -2.69 -12.85
N GLY A 77 7.52 -2.76 -11.57
CA GLY A 77 8.30 -3.55 -10.61
C GLY A 77 7.94 -5.03 -10.65
N HIS A 78 8.54 -5.78 -9.75
CA HIS A 78 8.34 -7.24 -9.67
C HIS A 78 8.06 -7.69 -8.25
N THR A 79 7.31 -8.79 -8.14
CA THR A 79 7.01 -9.47 -6.87
C THR A 79 7.54 -10.88 -6.90
N THR A 80 7.80 -11.45 -5.73
CA THR A 80 8.23 -12.84 -5.58
C THR A 80 7.58 -13.46 -4.35
N LYS A 81 7.44 -14.78 -4.38
CA LYS A 81 6.93 -15.52 -3.24
C LYS A 81 8.03 -15.75 -2.22
N LEU A 82 7.74 -15.43 -0.95
CA LEU A 82 8.64 -15.76 0.15
C LEU A 82 8.51 -17.24 0.51
N LYS A 83 9.62 -17.86 0.93
CA LYS A 83 9.63 -19.27 1.34
C LYS A 83 8.67 -19.53 2.51
N PHE A 84 8.64 -18.63 3.50
CA PHE A 84 7.81 -18.77 4.71
C PHE A 84 6.75 -17.68 4.86
N GLY A 85 6.87 -16.59 4.12
CA GLY A 85 6.02 -15.40 4.26
C GLY A 85 6.30 -14.62 5.54
N HIS A 86 5.58 -13.53 5.71
CA HIS A 86 5.59 -12.74 6.94
C HIS A 86 4.21 -12.82 7.58
N ARG A 87 4.13 -13.36 8.78
CA ARG A 87 2.87 -13.51 9.53
C ARG A 87 3.10 -13.20 11.00
N GLY A 88 2.10 -12.58 11.62
CA GLY A 88 2.16 -12.21 13.04
C GLY A 88 2.22 -10.71 13.26
N CYS A 89 2.35 -10.32 14.53
CA CYS A 89 2.31 -8.93 14.98
C CYS A 89 3.63 -8.45 15.60
N ASN A 90 4.75 -9.06 15.24
CA ASN A 90 6.06 -8.78 15.83
C ASN A 90 7.17 -8.58 14.80
N HIS A 91 6.83 -8.05 13.61
CA HIS A 91 7.80 -7.80 12.54
C HIS A 91 8.37 -6.38 12.63
N PRO A 92 9.66 -6.22 12.92
CA PRO A 92 10.26 -4.89 13.00
C PRO A 92 10.52 -4.32 11.61
N VAL A 93 10.05 -3.13 11.38
CA VAL A 93 10.17 -2.41 10.11
C VAL A 93 10.78 -1.05 10.38
N LYS A 94 11.81 -0.70 9.61
CA LYS A 94 12.44 0.61 9.69
C LYS A 94 11.81 1.57 8.70
N ASP A 95 11.30 2.69 9.19
CA ASP A 95 10.93 3.85 8.38
C ASP A 95 12.20 4.62 8.05
N LEU A 96 12.60 4.61 6.79
CA LEU A 96 13.84 5.24 6.33
C LEU A 96 13.77 6.76 6.36
N GLU A 97 12.58 7.34 6.19
CA GLU A 97 12.40 8.78 6.20
C GLU A 97 12.45 9.36 7.62
N ARG A 98 11.88 8.65 8.59
CA ARG A 98 11.85 9.07 9.99
C ARG A 98 13.00 8.50 10.81
N ASN A 99 13.75 7.55 10.25
CA ASN A 99 14.83 6.82 10.93
C ASN A 99 14.35 6.19 12.25
N MET A 100 13.20 5.55 12.21
CA MET A 100 12.58 4.89 13.37
C MET A 100 12.17 3.47 13.03
N VAL A 101 12.22 2.58 14.04
CA VAL A 101 11.75 1.21 13.91
C VAL A 101 10.39 1.07 14.56
N HIS A 102 9.46 0.48 13.83
CA HIS A 102 8.11 0.17 14.29
C HIS A 102 7.90 -1.34 14.29
N ILE A 103 7.19 -1.84 15.29
CA ILE A 103 6.74 -3.22 15.30
C ILE A 103 5.42 -3.30 14.54
N THR A 104 5.37 -4.14 13.52
CA THR A 104 4.25 -4.19 12.59
C THR A 104 3.54 -5.53 12.61
N SER A 105 2.26 -5.50 12.21
CA SER A 105 1.46 -6.67 11.92
C SER A 105 1.54 -7.01 10.44
N GLN A 106 1.77 -8.27 10.11
CA GLN A 106 1.94 -8.72 8.74
C GLN A 106 1.21 -10.04 8.50
N ASN A 107 0.70 -10.20 7.29
CA ASN A 107 0.07 -11.44 6.84
C ASN A 107 0.13 -11.51 5.32
N HIS A 108 1.29 -11.90 4.78
CA HIS A 108 1.47 -12.01 3.33
C HIS A 108 2.54 -13.04 2.97
N GLY A 109 2.39 -13.67 1.81
CA GLY A 109 3.35 -14.62 1.27
C GLY A 109 4.20 -14.08 0.12
N TYR A 110 3.88 -12.91 -0.39
CA TYR A 110 4.57 -12.26 -1.51
C TYR A 110 5.17 -10.93 -1.07
N VAL A 111 6.25 -10.53 -1.71
CA VAL A 111 6.92 -9.24 -1.48
C VAL A 111 7.29 -8.59 -2.80
N VAL A 112 7.43 -7.27 -2.78
CA VAL A 112 8.06 -6.53 -3.87
C VAL A 112 9.56 -6.74 -3.77
N ASN A 113 10.14 -7.42 -4.75
CA ASN A 113 11.58 -7.72 -4.76
C ASN A 113 12.38 -6.83 -5.70
N GLU A 114 11.72 -6.11 -6.58
CA GLU A 114 12.35 -5.15 -7.48
C GLU A 114 11.44 -3.94 -7.64
N LEU A 115 11.97 -2.76 -7.29
CA LEU A 115 11.24 -1.50 -7.40
C LEU A 115 11.27 -0.99 -8.85
N PRO A 116 10.14 -0.42 -9.32
CA PRO A 116 10.11 0.20 -10.63
C PRO A 116 10.96 1.48 -10.68
N GLU A 117 11.19 1.98 -11.90
CA GLU A 117 11.86 3.26 -12.10
C GLU A 117 11.09 4.38 -11.40
N ASP A 118 11.81 5.36 -10.87
CA ASP A 118 11.26 6.51 -10.13
C ASP A 118 10.52 6.15 -8.84
N VAL A 119 10.71 4.93 -8.33
CA VAL A 119 10.14 4.50 -7.05
C VAL A 119 11.26 4.17 -6.08
N VAL A 120 11.13 4.67 -4.85
CA VAL A 120 12.12 4.45 -3.79
C VAL A 120 11.47 3.76 -2.60
N ALA A 121 12.25 2.94 -1.89
CA ALA A 121 11.80 2.30 -0.65
C ALA A 121 11.65 3.34 0.46
N THR A 122 10.57 3.26 1.21
CA THR A 122 10.32 4.08 2.40
C THR A 122 10.50 3.28 3.69
N HIS A 123 10.29 1.97 3.61
CA HIS A 123 10.34 1.06 4.75
C HIS A 123 11.04 -0.23 4.37
N ILE A 124 11.80 -0.78 5.31
CA ILE A 124 12.56 -2.03 5.14
C ILE A 124 12.35 -2.93 6.36
N ASN A 125 12.14 -4.22 6.12
CA ASN A 125 12.10 -5.22 7.19
C ASN A 125 13.49 -5.38 7.79
N ILE A 126 13.59 -5.24 9.11
CA ILE A 126 14.89 -5.32 9.81
C ILE A 126 15.48 -6.74 9.75
N ASN A 127 14.63 -7.77 9.79
CA ASN A 127 15.09 -9.16 9.88
C ASN A 127 15.67 -9.70 8.57
N ASP A 128 15.05 -9.36 7.43
CA ASP A 128 15.42 -9.95 6.13
C ASP A 128 15.70 -8.92 5.03
N GLY A 129 15.57 -7.63 5.32
CA GLY A 129 15.86 -6.57 4.35
C GLY A 129 14.83 -6.41 3.25
N THR A 130 13.69 -7.10 3.30
CA THR A 130 12.65 -6.96 2.27
C THR A 130 12.01 -5.58 2.30
N ILE A 131 11.50 -5.16 1.14
CA ILE A 131 10.83 -3.85 0.99
C ILE A 131 9.47 -3.90 1.69
N GLU A 132 9.24 -2.94 2.58
CA GLU A 132 8.02 -2.86 3.38
C GLU A 132 7.21 -1.59 3.11
N GLY A 133 7.70 -0.72 2.27
CA GLY A 133 7.01 0.49 1.84
C GLY A 133 7.74 1.15 0.70
N MET A 134 7.01 1.92 -0.10
CA MET A 134 7.56 2.62 -1.25
C MET A 134 6.78 3.90 -1.55
N LYS A 135 7.43 4.81 -2.27
CA LYS A 135 6.78 6.00 -2.83
C LYS A 135 7.34 6.31 -4.21
N HIS A 136 6.51 6.92 -5.06
CA HIS A 136 6.97 7.45 -6.33
C HIS A 136 7.63 8.82 -6.10
N THR A 137 8.71 9.11 -6.83
CA THR A 137 9.45 10.37 -6.68
C THR A 137 8.77 11.55 -7.39
N LYS A 138 7.88 11.28 -8.34
CA LYS A 138 7.23 12.29 -9.18
C LYS A 138 5.71 12.29 -9.05
N LEU A 139 5.08 11.13 -8.88
CA LEU A 139 3.62 10.98 -8.80
C LEU A 139 3.17 10.80 -7.34
N PRO A 140 1.93 11.19 -7.01
CA PRO A 140 1.40 11.05 -5.66
C PRO A 140 0.97 9.60 -5.38
N ILE A 141 1.95 8.73 -5.21
CA ILE A 141 1.77 7.29 -4.95
C ILE A 141 2.61 6.90 -3.75
N TYR A 142 1.96 6.23 -2.78
CA TYR A 142 2.60 5.77 -1.55
C TYR A 142 1.93 4.48 -1.09
N SER A 143 2.71 3.51 -0.62
CA SER A 143 2.13 2.25 -0.14
C SER A 143 3.02 1.57 0.88
N VAL A 144 2.41 0.71 1.71
CA VAL A 144 3.10 -0.10 2.69
C VAL A 144 2.67 -1.56 2.59
N GLN A 145 3.60 -2.47 2.89
CA GLN A 145 3.35 -3.91 2.86
C GLN A 145 2.68 -4.41 4.14
N PHE A 146 3.00 -3.81 5.25
CA PHE A 146 2.44 -4.19 6.56
C PHE A 146 1.04 -3.63 6.76
N HIS A 147 0.38 -4.05 7.84
CA HIS A 147 -1.00 -3.66 8.18
C HIS A 147 -0.99 -2.61 9.29
N PRO A 148 -0.95 -1.30 8.98
CA PRO A 148 -0.95 -0.27 10.01
C PRO A 148 -2.25 -0.23 10.82
N GLU A 149 -3.36 -0.67 10.23
CA GLU A 149 -4.67 -0.73 10.88
C GLU A 149 -4.75 -1.78 12.00
N ALA A 150 -3.82 -2.75 12.00
CA ALA A 150 -3.75 -3.84 12.96
C ALA A 150 -2.56 -3.72 13.92
N ALA A 151 -1.89 -2.55 13.96
CA ALA A 151 -0.76 -2.33 14.84
C ALA A 151 -1.16 -2.43 16.32
N ALA A 152 -0.24 -2.93 17.15
CA ALA A 152 -0.49 -3.16 18.57
C ALA A 152 -0.61 -1.86 19.37
N GLY A 153 0.03 -0.77 18.91
CA GLY A 153 -0.01 0.53 19.56
C GLY A 153 -0.63 1.61 18.66
N PRO A 154 -1.32 2.58 19.23
CA PRO A 154 -1.96 3.64 18.44
C PRO A 154 -0.95 4.50 17.67
N GLU A 155 0.25 4.69 18.20
CA GLU A 155 1.27 5.50 17.54
C GLU A 155 1.89 4.81 16.32
N ASP A 156 1.91 3.46 16.31
CA ASP A 156 2.53 2.68 15.24
C ASP A 156 1.68 2.63 13.96
N SER A 157 0.40 2.94 14.04
CA SER A 157 -0.51 2.91 12.90
C SER A 157 -0.94 4.30 12.43
N GLU A 158 -1.10 5.23 13.35
CA GLU A 158 -1.70 6.55 13.09
C GLU A 158 -0.90 7.34 12.03
N TYR A 159 0.42 7.33 12.12
CA TYR A 159 1.24 8.16 11.22
C TYR A 159 1.15 7.72 9.75
N ILE A 160 0.91 6.43 9.48
CA ILE A 160 0.76 5.95 8.09
C ILE A 160 -0.53 6.50 7.48
N PHE A 161 -1.64 6.49 8.22
CA PHE A 161 -2.89 7.05 7.72
C PHE A 161 -2.82 8.57 7.58
N ASP A 162 -2.12 9.25 8.47
CA ASP A 162 -1.87 10.68 8.34
C ASP A 162 -1.04 10.97 7.08
N ARG A 163 -0.05 10.15 6.79
CA ARG A 163 0.75 10.26 5.57
C ARG A 163 -0.09 10.01 4.32
N PHE A 164 -0.99 9.02 4.34
CA PHE A 164 -1.94 8.80 3.25
C PHE A 164 -2.77 10.04 2.97
N MET A 165 -3.25 10.71 4.02
CA MET A 165 -4.06 11.91 3.89
C MET A 165 -3.30 13.08 3.27
N GLU A 166 -1.99 13.16 3.46
CA GLU A 166 -1.16 14.19 2.83
C GLU A 166 -1.23 14.11 1.30
N TYR A 167 -1.39 12.92 0.74
CA TYR A 167 -1.51 12.73 -0.70
C TYR A 167 -2.86 13.18 -1.25
N ALA A 168 -3.90 13.27 -0.42
CA ALA A 168 -5.23 13.71 -0.82
C ALA A 168 -5.35 15.24 -0.97
N LEU A 169 -4.38 15.98 -0.49
CA LEU A 169 -4.43 17.45 -0.44
C LEU A 169 -3.78 18.13 -1.65
#